data_ba606630ce44923a90b19dbc8c9ef75d
#
_entry.id   ba606630ce44923a90b19dbc8c9ef75d
#
_cell.length_a   1.000
_cell.length_b   1.000
_cell.length_c   1.000
_cell.angle_alpha   90.00
_cell.angle_beta   90.00
_cell.angle_gamma   90.00
#
_symmetry.space_group_name_H-M   'P 1'
#
loop_
_entity.id
_entity.type
_entity.pdbx_description
1 polymer ?
#
loop_
_entity_poly.entity_id
_entity_poly.type
_entity_poly.pdbx_seq_one_letter_code
_entity_poly.pdbx_strand_id
1 'polypeptide(L)'
;GRSKKAGEDLFLEYGKETGAKVLVYRFPNLYGKWCRPNYNSAVATFCNNIANDLPITVNDPSVELELLYIDDLVDEMIYALKGGEHHCEFEGLEVLPSTEGHYCYCPITHKATLGEIVDLLHKFADMPKTLMIPEIPADSFAKRLYSTFLSYLPKEKAIFDLKMNVDPRGSFTELVHTLNCGQV
;
A
#
# COMPACT_ATOMS: atom_id res chain seq x y z
N GLY A 1 4.32 -13.21 17.58
CA GLY A 1 5.41 -13.58 18.37
C GLY A 1 5.91 -15.01 18.30
N ARG A 2 5.69 -15.81 19.36
CA ARG A 2 6.35 -17.10 19.57
C ARG A 2 6.16 -18.12 18.43
N SER A 3 4.97 -18.28 17.91
CA SER A 3 4.69 -19.24 16.82
C SER A 3 5.41 -18.88 15.51
N LYS A 4 5.50 -17.59 15.17
CA LYS A 4 6.23 -17.15 13.98
C LYS A 4 7.73 -17.40 14.13
N LYS A 5 8.30 -17.10 15.32
CA LYS A 5 9.72 -17.38 15.61
C LYS A 5 10.02 -18.87 15.49
N ALA A 6 9.18 -19.73 16.07
CA ALA A 6 9.34 -21.18 15.95
C ALA A 6 9.33 -21.65 14.48
N GLY A 7 8.48 -21.04 13.64
CA GLY A 7 8.49 -21.30 12.20
C GLY A 7 9.78 -20.88 11.50
N GLU A 8 10.31 -19.69 11.84
CA GLU A 8 11.61 -19.23 11.33
C GLU A 8 12.73 -20.25 11.70
N ASP A 9 12.76 -20.67 12.96
CA ASP A 9 13.79 -21.61 13.45
C ASP A 9 13.75 -22.96 12.72
N LEU A 10 12.54 -23.49 12.47
CA LEU A 10 12.36 -24.72 11.69
C LEU A 10 12.86 -24.60 10.24
N PHE A 11 12.56 -23.49 9.57
CA PHE A 11 13.06 -23.28 8.20
C PHE A 11 14.58 -23.14 8.17
N LEU A 12 15.15 -22.42 9.11
CA LEU A 12 16.61 -22.26 9.21
C LEU A 12 17.32 -23.59 9.53
N GLU A 13 16.72 -24.44 10.37
CA GLU A 13 17.20 -25.78 10.64
C GLU A 13 17.14 -26.67 9.39
N TYR A 14 16.01 -26.64 8.67
CA TYR A 14 15.87 -27.32 7.40
C TYR A 14 16.93 -26.91 6.37
N GLY A 15 17.24 -25.59 6.28
CA GLY A 15 18.32 -25.10 5.42
C GLY A 15 19.68 -25.69 5.78
N LYS A 16 19.98 -25.78 7.08
CA LYS A 16 21.24 -26.39 7.57
C LYS A 16 21.35 -27.88 7.24
N GLU A 17 20.24 -28.62 7.36
CA GLU A 17 20.23 -30.07 7.14
C GLU A 17 20.29 -30.44 5.66
N THR A 18 19.65 -29.65 4.80
CA THR A 18 19.46 -30.00 3.37
C THR A 18 20.35 -29.22 2.42
N GLY A 19 20.99 -28.12 2.89
CA GLY A 19 21.68 -27.17 2.02
C GLY A 19 20.72 -26.27 1.23
N ALA A 20 19.43 -26.26 1.58
CA ALA A 20 18.45 -25.39 0.94
C ALA A 20 18.65 -23.95 1.42
N LYS A 21 18.64 -23.00 0.48
CA LYS A 21 18.73 -21.58 0.79
C LYS A 21 17.43 -21.09 1.43
N VAL A 22 17.51 -20.51 2.61
CA VAL A 22 16.36 -20.00 3.37
C VAL A 22 16.49 -18.50 3.55
N LEU A 23 15.51 -17.73 3.06
CA LEU A 23 15.41 -16.29 3.23
C LEU A 23 14.23 -15.99 4.13
N VAL A 24 14.47 -15.33 5.24
CA VAL A 24 13.43 -14.97 6.22
C VAL A 24 13.15 -13.48 6.14
N TYR A 25 11.95 -13.13 5.72
CA TYR A 25 11.50 -11.74 5.63
C TYR A 25 10.58 -11.38 6.80
N ARG A 26 10.80 -10.24 7.42
CA ARG A 26 9.90 -9.65 8.41
C ARG A 26 9.33 -8.37 7.84
N PHE A 27 8.09 -8.44 7.40
CA PHE A 27 7.40 -7.33 6.76
C PHE A 27 6.77 -6.38 7.78
N PRO A 28 6.80 -5.06 7.51
CA PRO A 28 5.97 -4.09 8.22
C PRO A 28 4.49 -4.27 7.84
N ASN A 29 3.66 -3.27 8.05
CA ASN A 29 2.23 -3.36 7.71
C ASN A 29 2.04 -3.48 6.20
N LEU A 30 1.67 -4.67 5.74
CA LEU A 30 1.42 -4.94 4.34
C LEU A 30 0.04 -4.40 3.93
N TYR A 31 -0.03 -3.73 2.79
CA TYR A 31 -1.26 -3.24 2.20
C TYR A 31 -1.25 -3.38 0.68
N GLY A 32 -2.42 -3.29 0.06
CA GLY A 32 -2.55 -3.35 -1.39
C GLY A 32 -3.95 -3.73 -1.85
N LYS A 33 -4.08 -3.87 -3.15
CA LYS A 33 -5.33 -4.23 -3.83
C LYS A 33 -5.91 -5.53 -3.28
N TRP A 34 -7.23 -5.57 -3.15
CA TRP A 34 -8.02 -6.76 -2.78
C TRP A 34 -7.71 -7.34 -1.39
N CYS A 35 -6.97 -6.64 -0.55
CA CYS A 35 -6.78 -7.04 0.84
C CYS A 35 -8.16 -7.05 1.54
N ARG A 36 -8.42 -8.09 2.35
CA ARG A 36 -9.69 -8.23 3.07
C ARG A 36 -9.87 -7.11 4.09
N PRO A 37 -10.91 -6.27 3.95
CA PRO A 37 -11.20 -5.22 4.92
C PRO A 37 -11.71 -5.81 6.24
N ASN A 38 -11.64 -5.03 7.32
CA ASN A 38 -12.08 -5.41 8.67
C ASN A 38 -11.43 -6.71 9.18
N TYR A 39 -10.18 -6.95 8.82
CA TYR A 39 -9.42 -8.13 9.27
C TYR A 39 -8.06 -7.71 9.86
N ASN A 40 -7.00 -7.56 9.08
CA ASN A 40 -5.65 -7.30 9.59
C ASN A 40 -5.00 -6.01 9.04
N SER A 41 -5.71 -5.24 8.21
CA SER A 41 -5.16 -4.03 7.59
C SER A 41 -6.07 -2.83 7.84
N ALA A 42 -5.55 -1.83 8.55
CA ALA A 42 -6.22 -0.54 8.70
C ALA A 42 -6.43 0.14 7.34
N VAL A 43 -5.41 0.12 6.47
CA VAL A 43 -5.48 0.70 5.12
C VAL A 43 -6.61 0.08 4.31
N ALA A 44 -6.71 -1.27 4.28
CA ALA A 44 -7.80 -1.97 3.58
C ALA A 44 -9.17 -1.59 4.12
N THR A 45 -9.30 -1.49 5.44
CA THR A 45 -10.55 -1.11 6.11
C THR A 45 -10.93 0.32 5.76
N PHE A 46 -10.00 1.27 5.81
CA PHE A 46 -10.27 2.67 5.45
C PHE A 46 -10.61 2.82 3.97
N CYS A 47 -9.85 2.18 3.07
CA CYS A 47 -10.16 2.18 1.64
C CYS A 47 -11.58 1.66 1.36
N ASN A 48 -11.93 0.49 1.91
CA ASN A 48 -13.25 -0.10 1.73
C ASN A 48 -14.35 0.80 2.29
N ASN A 49 -14.18 1.29 3.51
CA ASN A 49 -15.24 2.04 4.17
C ASN A 49 -15.47 3.39 3.48
N ILE A 50 -14.42 4.13 3.15
CA ILE A 50 -14.55 5.42 2.46
C ILE A 50 -15.10 5.22 1.04
N ALA A 51 -14.66 4.20 0.30
CA ALA A 51 -15.18 3.90 -1.03
C ALA A 51 -16.69 3.56 -1.02
N ASN A 52 -17.19 2.98 0.07
CA ASN A 52 -18.58 2.55 0.22
C ASN A 52 -19.42 3.46 1.14
N ASP A 53 -18.96 4.67 1.46
CA ASP A 53 -19.63 5.64 2.36
C ASP A 53 -19.96 5.06 3.75
N LEU A 54 -19.12 4.14 4.22
CA LEU A 54 -19.23 3.55 5.55
C LEU A 54 -18.42 4.37 6.57
N PRO A 55 -18.83 4.39 7.84
CA PRO A 55 -18.10 5.11 8.87
C PRO A 55 -16.71 4.49 9.10
N ILE A 56 -15.75 5.34 9.41
CA ILE A 56 -14.41 4.95 9.87
C ILE A 56 -14.21 5.45 11.31
N THR A 57 -13.36 4.74 12.04
CA THR A 57 -12.91 5.16 13.36
C THR A 57 -11.39 5.20 13.38
N VAL A 58 -10.84 6.36 13.72
CA VAL A 58 -9.41 6.56 13.93
C VAL A 58 -9.23 7.00 15.38
N ASN A 59 -8.69 6.11 16.22
CA ASN A 59 -8.54 6.39 17.65
C ASN A 59 -7.48 7.47 17.90
N ASP A 60 -6.37 7.41 17.18
CA ASP A 60 -5.28 8.40 17.24
C ASP A 60 -4.73 8.62 15.82
N PRO A 61 -5.05 9.77 15.19
CA PRO A 61 -4.59 10.06 13.84
C PRO A 61 -3.07 10.31 13.74
N SER A 62 -2.38 10.53 14.85
CA SER A 62 -0.93 10.77 14.86
C SER A 62 -0.09 9.50 14.82
N VAL A 63 -0.70 8.33 14.99
CA VAL A 63 0.02 7.05 14.92
C VAL A 63 0.60 6.85 13.53
N GLU A 64 1.93 6.81 13.46
CA GLU A 64 2.67 6.51 12.24
C GLU A 64 2.78 5.01 12.01
N LEU A 65 2.50 4.57 10.80
CA LEU A 65 2.69 3.22 10.33
C LEU A 65 3.85 3.15 9.33
N GLU A 66 4.67 2.13 9.44
CA GLU A 66 5.53 1.71 8.34
C GLU A 66 4.75 0.73 7.46
N LEU A 67 4.72 1.02 6.16
CA LEU A 67 3.82 0.42 5.18
C LEU A 67 4.60 -0.16 4.01
N LEU A 68 4.33 -1.42 3.68
CA LEU A 68 4.87 -2.12 2.51
C LEU A 68 3.75 -2.38 1.51
N TYR A 69 3.91 -1.90 0.28
CA TYR A 69 2.94 -2.13 -0.78
C TYR A 69 3.10 -3.51 -1.41
N ILE A 70 1.98 -4.15 -1.75
CA ILE A 70 1.99 -5.54 -2.23
C ILE A 70 2.82 -5.74 -3.50
N ASP A 71 2.79 -4.81 -4.46
CA ASP A 71 3.54 -4.96 -5.70
C ASP A 71 5.05 -4.82 -5.44
N ASP A 72 5.47 -3.92 -4.53
CA ASP A 72 6.88 -3.79 -4.10
C ASP A 72 7.38 -5.09 -3.42
N LEU A 73 6.50 -5.74 -2.64
CA LEU A 73 6.80 -7.05 -2.06
C LEU A 73 6.95 -8.13 -3.15
N VAL A 74 6.07 -8.14 -4.13
CA VAL A 74 6.13 -9.12 -5.24
C VAL A 74 7.42 -8.95 -6.03
N ASP A 75 7.83 -7.70 -6.31
CA ASP A 75 9.08 -7.41 -7.00
C ASP A 75 10.29 -7.90 -6.20
N GLU A 76 10.30 -7.71 -4.87
CA GLU A 76 11.34 -8.25 -3.99
C GLU A 76 11.38 -9.79 -4.02
N MET A 77 10.21 -10.45 -4.00
CA MET A 77 10.15 -11.91 -4.09
C MET A 77 10.68 -12.42 -5.44
N ILE A 78 10.37 -11.72 -6.54
CA ILE A 78 10.90 -12.06 -7.86
C ILE A 78 12.41 -11.83 -7.92
N TYR A 79 12.90 -10.75 -7.30
CA TYR A 79 14.33 -10.47 -7.19
C TYR A 79 15.05 -11.59 -6.41
N ALA A 80 14.49 -12.04 -5.29
CA ALA A 80 15.02 -13.13 -4.50
C ALA A 80 15.05 -14.47 -5.27
N LEU A 81 14.00 -14.78 -6.05
CA LEU A 81 13.95 -15.96 -6.91
C LEU A 81 15.03 -15.96 -8.01
N LYS A 82 15.48 -14.78 -8.43
CA LYS A 82 16.59 -14.60 -9.38
C LYS A 82 17.98 -14.62 -8.72
N GLY A 83 18.04 -14.85 -7.40
CA GLY A 83 19.27 -14.93 -6.62
C GLY A 83 19.73 -13.61 -6.01
N GLY A 84 18.94 -12.55 -6.12
CA GLY A 84 19.21 -11.28 -5.44
C GLY A 84 18.77 -11.33 -3.97
N GLU A 85 19.42 -10.58 -3.11
CA GLU A 85 19.11 -10.58 -1.67
C GLU A 85 19.41 -9.22 -1.05
N HIS A 86 18.45 -8.71 -0.27
CA HIS A 86 18.65 -7.55 0.60
C HIS A 86 18.76 -8.05 2.04
N HIS A 87 19.98 -8.31 2.49
CA HIS A 87 20.24 -8.80 3.84
C HIS A 87 20.09 -7.71 4.88
N CYS A 88 19.61 -8.10 6.07
CA CYS A 88 19.56 -7.24 7.24
C CYS A 88 19.82 -8.01 8.53
N GLU A 89 20.13 -7.25 9.57
CA GLU A 89 20.16 -7.72 10.95
C GLU A 89 18.94 -7.17 11.68
N PHE A 90 18.28 -8.02 12.46
CA PHE A 90 17.22 -7.58 13.35
C PHE A 90 17.76 -7.45 14.76
N GLU A 91 17.51 -6.30 15.40
CA GLU A 91 17.95 -6.04 16.76
C GLU A 91 17.47 -7.14 17.72
N GLY A 92 18.36 -7.64 18.55
CA GLY A 92 18.10 -8.73 19.51
C GLY A 92 18.02 -10.13 18.90
N LEU A 93 18.36 -10.31 17.64
CA LEU A 93 18.53 -11.62 17.02
C LEU A 93 20.02 -11.87 16.76
N GLU A 94 20.49 -13.05 17.15
CA GLU A 94 21.80 -13.50 16.72
C GLU A 94 21.83 -13.64 15.20
N VAL A 95 22.82 -13.01 14.56
CA VAL A 95 23.10 -13.23 13.14
C VAL A 95 23.51 -14.69 13.02
N LEU A 96 22.73 -15.47 12.29
CA LEU A 96 23.08 -16.86 12.04
C LEU A 96 24.26 -16.88 11.07
N PRO A 97 25.44 -17.35 11.47
CA PRO A 97 26.61 -17.43 10.60
C PRO A 97 26.47 -18.63 9.66
N SER A 98 25.37 -18.71 8.91
CA SER A 98 25.15 -19.76 7.96
C SER A 98 25.11 -19.20 6.54
N THR A 99 25.74 -19.90 5.64
CA THR A 99 25.70 -19.58 4.19
C THR A 99 24.35 -19.92 3.56
N GLU A 100 23.50 -20.67 4.28
CA GLU A 100 22.24 -21.21 3.74
C GLU A 100 21.00 -20.45 4.20
N GLY A 101 21.11 -19.56 5.21
CA GLY A 101 19.94 -18.83 5.73
C GLY A 101 20.24 -17.40 6.12
N HIS A 102 19.42 -16.47 5.66
CA HIS A 102 19.58 -15.04 5.91
C HIS A 102 18.28 -14.38 6.30
N TYR A 103 18.36 -13.34 7.14
CA TYR A 103 17.29 -12.37 7.31
C TYR A 103 17.37 -11.33 6.20
N CYS A 104 16.21 -11.04 5.61
CA CYS A 104 16.06 -10.12 4.49
C CYS A 104 14.96 -9.09 4.75
N TYR A 105 14.99 -7.98 4.00
CA TYR A 105 14.01 -6.92 4.07
C TYR A 105 13.60 -6.45 2.67
N CYS A 106 12.45 -5.81 2.58
CA CYS A 106 12.04 -5.11 1.37
C CYS A 106 12.56 -3.67 1.43
N PRO A 107 13.33 -3.19 0.44
CA PRO A 107 13.97 -1.88 0.50
C PRO A 107 12.99 -0.71 0.31
N ILE A 108 11.81 -0.97 -0.28
CA ILE A 108 10.81 0.06 -0.55
C ILE A 108 9.70 -0.03 0.49
N THR A 109 9.73 0.87 1.48
CA THR A 109 8.65 1.06 2.44
C THR A 109 8.28 2.54 2.52
N HIS A 110 7.11 2.84 3.05
CA HIS A 110 6.62 4.20 3.24
C HIS A 110 6.16 4.39 4.67
N LYS A 111 6.34 5.59 5.20
CA LYS A 111 5.80 5.99 6.49
C LYS A 111 4.67 6.97 6.28
N ALA A 112 3.56 6.74 6.97
CA ALA A 112 2.42 7.64 6.98
C ALA A 112 1.64 7.49 8.29
N THR A 113 1.09 8.59 8.77
CA THR A 113 0.18 8.56 9.91
C THR A 113 -1.22 8.10 9.49
N LEU A 114 -1.99 7.62 10.45
CA LEU A 114 -3.39 7.24 10.18
C LEU A 114 -4.21 8.42 9.65
N GLY A 115 -3.93 9.64 10.15
CA GLY A 115 -4.57 10.87 9.68
C GLY A 115 -4.23 11.16 8.22
N GLU A 116 -2.96 11.13 7.83
CA GLU A 116 -2.52 11.34 6.44
C GLU A 116 -3.15 10.34 5.48
N ILE A 117 -3.24 9.06 5.89
CA ILE A 117 -3.89 8.03 5.07
C ILE A 117 -5.36 8.38 4.82
N VAL A 118 -6.09 8.73 5.86
CA VAL A 118 -7.52 9.07 5.78
C VAL A 118 -7.76 10.32 4.96
N ASP A 119 -6.94 11.36 5.16
CA ASP A 119 -7.03 12.62 4.39
C ASP A 119 -6.82 12.40 2.89
N LEU A 120 -5.83 11.57 2.52
CA LEU A 120 -5.61 11.19 1.12
C LEU A 120 -6.79 10.42 0.54
N LEU A 121 -7.36 9.46 1.29
CA LEU A 121 -8.49 8.67 0.84
C LEU A 121 -9.75 9.52 0.62
N HIS A 122 -10.01 10.53 1.48
CA HIS A 122 -11.11 11.46 1.27
C HIS A 122 -10.88 12.33 0.02
N LYS A 123 -9.66 12.81 -0.24
CA LYS A 123 -9.33 13.53 -1.48
C LYS A 123 -9.59 12.67 -2.71
N PHE A 124 -9.27 11.38 -2.66
CA PHE A 124 -9.55 10.44 -3.75
C PHE A 124 -11.04 10.22 -3.96
N ALA A 125 -11.81 10.08 -2.88
CA ALA A 125 -13.26 9.88 -2.92
C ALA A 125 -14.00 11.13 -3.42
N ASP A 126 -13.47 12.32 -3.18
CA ASP A 126 -14.08 13.58 -3.60
C ASP A 126 -13.72 14.00 -5.04
N MET A 127 -12.75 13.34 -5.68
CA MET A 127 -12.31 13.65 -7.03
C MET A 127 -13.49 13.72 -8.05
N PRO A 128 -14.48 12.82 -8.06
CA PRO A 128 -15.60 12.91 -8.99
C PRO A 128 -16.47 14.15 -8.82
N LYS A 129 -16.51 14.74 -7.62
CA LYS A 129 -17.28 15.94 -7.31
C LYS A 129 -16.50 17.21 -7.61
N THR A 130 -15.22 17.19 -7.31
CA THR A 130 -14.33 18.36 -7.38
C THR A 130 -13.62 18.46 -8.73
N LEU A 131 -13.54 17.36 -9.50
CA LEU A 131 -12.71 17.17 -10.68
C LEU A 131 -11.22 17.43 -10.43
N MET A 132 -10.81 17.60 -9.17
CA MET A 132 -9.44 17.85 -8.76
C MET A 132 -8.67 16.53 -8.66
N ILE A 133 -7.66 16.35 -9.50
CA ILE A 133 -6.72 15.22 -9.37
C ILE A 133 -5.77 15.51 -8.21
N PRO A 134 -5.72 14.66 -7.18
CA PRO A 134 -4.73 14.80 -6.11
C PRO A 134 -3.31 14.63 -6.63
N GLU A 135 -2.34 15.19 -5.91
CA GLU A 135 -0.92 14.95 -6.21
C GLU A 135 -0.57 13.49 -5.92
N ILE A 136 -0.32 12.73 -6.97
CA ILE A 136 0.04 11.31 -6.93
C ILE A 136 1.32 11.05 -7.73
N PRO A 137 2.48 11.61 -7.32
CA PRO A 137 3.74 11.42 -8.04
C PRO A 137 4.05 9.94 -8.25
N ALA A 138 4.76 9.64 -9.33
CA ALA A 138 5.25 8.28 -9.57
C ALA A 138 6.06 7.79 -8.36
N ASP A 139 5.93 6.50 -8.03
CA ASP A 139 6.62 5.82 -6.92
C ASP A 139 6.32 6.35 -5.51
N SER A 140 5.38 7.28 -5.37
CA SER A 140 4.96 7.82 -4.07
C SER A 140 4.01 6.87 -3.33
N PHE A 141 3.93 7.06 -2.01
CA PHE A 141 2.89 6.44 -1.17
C PHE A 141 1.48 6.77 -1.68
N ALA A 142 1.23 8.04 -2.04
CA ALA A 142 -0.07 8.50 -2.53
C ALA A 142 -0.49 7.73 -3.80
N LYS A 143 0.44 7.46 -4.74
CA LYS A 143 0.17 6.68 -5.95
C LYS A 143 -0.24 5.24 -5.63
N ARG A 144 0.49 4.59 -4.73
CA ARG A 144 0.21 3.22 -4.29
C ARG A 144 -1.10 3.12 -3.52
N LEU A 145 -1.37 4.10 -2.65
CA LEU A 145 -2.63 4.19 -1.91
C LEU A 145 -3.83 4.42 -2.84
N TYR A 146 -3.68 5.30 -3.85
CA TYR A 146 -4.72 5.52 -4.86
C TYR A 146 -5.03 4.24 -5.64
N SER A 147 -4.01 3.53 -6.10
CA SER A 147 -4.18 2.23 -6.77
C SER A 147 -4.90 1.19 -5.88
N THR A 148 -4.59 1.20 -4.58
CA THR A 148 -5.29 0.37 -3.59
C THR A 148 -6.75 0.78 -3.45
N PHE A 149 -7.03 2.08 -3.27
CA PHE A 149 -8.38 2.64 -3.12
C PHE A 149 -9.29 2.27 -4.30
N LEU A 150 -8.80 2.39 -5.54
CA LEU A 150 -9.56 2.03 -6.74
C LEU A 150 -10.03 0.58 -6.76
N SER A 151 -9.31 -0.35 -6.10
CA SER A 151 -9.72 -1.75 -6.02
C SER A 151 -10.93 -2.00 -5.11
N TYR A 152 -11.28 -1.03 -4.27
CA TYR A 152 -12.47 -1.07 -3.39
C TYR A 152 -13.62 -0.21 -3.91
N LEU A 153 -13.39 0.59 -4.97
CA LEU A 153 -14.41 1.47 -5.50
C LEU A 153 -15.52 0.67 -6.19
N PRO A 154 -16.79 0.84 -5.81
CA PRO A 154 -17.92 0.22 -6.50
C PRO A 154 -17.98 0.67 -7.96
N LYS A 155 -18.42 -0.22 -8.86
CA LYS A 155 -18.52 0.09 -10.30
C LYS A 155 -19.38 1.33 -10.58
N GLU A 156 -20.41 1.51 -9.81
CA GLU A 156 -21.36 2.64 -9.90
C GLU A 156 -20.70 3.99 -9.57
N LYS A 157 -19.64 3.97 -8.76
CA LYS A 157 -18.85 5.16 -8.40
C LYS A 157 -17.65 5.40 -9.31
N ALA A 158 -17.27 4.40 -10.12
CA ALA A 158 -16.17 4.53 -11.07
C ALA A 158 -16.55 5.33 -12.33
N ILE A 159 -17.84 5.51 -12.57
CA ILE A 159 -18.40 6.26 -13.70
C ILE A 159 -19.26 7.38 -13.13
N PHE A 160 -19.02 8.60 -13.57
CA PHE A 160 -19.77 9.77 -13.14
C PHE A 160 -19.98 10.73 -14.31
N ASP A 161 -21.12 11.46 -14.28
CA ASP A 161 -21.47 12.43 -15.30
C ASP A 161 -20.69 13.72 -15.11
N LEU A 162 -20.25 14.31 -16.23
CA LEU A 162 -19.61 15.61 -16.24
C LEU A 162 -20.63 16.70 -16.55
N LYS A 163 -20.54 17.82 -15.86
CA LYS A 163 -21.41 18.98 -16.10
C LYS A 163 -21.01 19.68 -17.38
N MET A 164 -21.95 19.73 -18.36
CA MET A 164 -21.79 20.54 -19.52
C MET A 164 -22.43 21.93 -19.31
N ASN A 165 -21.63 22.97 -19.46
CA ASN A 165 -22.11 24.35 -19.44
C ASN A 165 -22.35 24.78 -20.88
N VAL A 166 -23.59 25.24 -21.18
CA VAL A 166 -24.02 25.61 -22.52
C VAL A 166 -24.47 27.08 -22.51
N ASP A 167 -23.98 27.86 -23.49
CA ASP A 167 -24.44 29.23 -23.75
C ASP A 167 -24.60 29.47 -25.25
N PRO A 168 -25.10 30.66 -25.72
CA PRO A 168 -25.27 30.93 -27.14
C PRO A 168 -24.01 30.82 -28.00
N ARG A 169 -22.83 30.81 -27.41
CA ARG A 169 -21.53 30.71 -28.11
C ARG A 169 -21.04 29.27 -28.27
N GLY A 170 -21.60 28.34 -27.49
CA GLY A 170 -21.22 26.93 -27.51
C GLY A 170 -21.37 26.24 -26.18
N SER A 171 -20.61 25.15 -26.01
CA SER A 171 -20.59 24.36 -24.76
C SER A 171 -19.18 24.14 -24.25
N PHE A 172 -19.06 24.05 -22.95
CA PHE A 172 -17.81 23.72 -22.24
C PHE A 172 -18.07 22.65 -21.19
N THR A 173 -17.22 21.63 -21.16
CA THR A 173 -17.24 20.60 -20.15
C THR A 173 -15.81 20.45 -19.58
N GLU A 174 -15.65 20.74 -18.31
CA GLU A 174 -14.40 20.47 -17.61
C GLU A 174 -14.27 18.97 -17.35
N LEU A 175 -13.13 18.38 -17.73
CA LEU A 175 -12.86 16.96 -17.50
C LEU A 175 -12.17 16.77 -16.14
N VAL A 176 -11.06 17.46 -15.94
CA VAL A 176 -10.25 17.42 -14.70
C VAL A 176 -9.44 18.70 -14.56
N HIS A 177 -9.03 19.00 -13.34
CA HIS A 177 -8.01 20.01 -13.08
C HIS A 177 -7.01 19.56 -12.02
N THR A 178 -5.89 20.22 -11.97
CA THR A 178 -4.81 19.97 -11.02
C THR A 178 -4.43 21.26 -10.32
N LEU A 179 -3.72 21.15 -9.19
CA LEU A 179 -3.24 22.34 -8.47
C LEU A 179 -2.23 23.16 -9.27
N ASN A 180 -1.42 22.52 -10.11
CA ASN A 180 -0.25 23.15 -10.73
C ASN A 180 -0.28 23.17 -12.27
N CYS A 181 -1.11 22.36 -12.92
CA CYS A 181 -1.10 22.18 -14.38
C CYS A 181 -2.35 22.73 -15.07
N GLY A 182 -3.22 23.45 -14.36
CA GLY A 182 -4.45 23.99 -14.90
C GLY A 182 -5.58 22.98 -15.01
N GLN A 183 -6.53 23.27 -15.92
CA GLN A 183 -7.74 22.45 -16.14
C GLN A 183 -7.82 22.00 -17.60
N VAL A 184 -8.48 20.88 -17.83
CA VAL A 184 -8.76 20.29 -19.15
C VAL A 184 -10.25 20.14 -19.35
#